data_0e588e6c1dfe8061aaf877ed76538299
#
_entry.id   0e588e6c1dfe8061aaf877ed76538299
#
_cell.length_a   1.000
_cell.length_b   1.000
_cell.length_c   1.000
_cell.angle_alpha   90.00
_cell.angle_beta   90.00
_cell.angle_gamma   90.00
#
_symmetry.space_group_name_H-M   'P 1'
#
loop_
_entity.id
_entity.type
_entity.pdbx_description
1 polymer ?
#
loop_
_entity_poly.entity_id
_entity_poly.type
_entity_poly.pdbx_seq_one_letter_code
_entity_poly.pdbx_strand_id
1 'polypeptide(L)'
;MLHEEGAARRGELATAHGVVQTPAFMPVGTRGAVKAATARDLRDCGAEIILANTYHLWLRPGEDLVSRLGGLHRFMGWEGPILTDSGGFQAFSLGARRAVTEDGVRFRSHLDGSERLLTPERAVEIQAALGSDIAMVLDECLAQPAPLEQVRESTERSARWARRCRDRFLQLQASGAGTSRSGRTAAELPLADSPGAASVFEPLPLVTNPGQAQFGIVQGGTVPALRALSAERTLAIGFEAYAIGGLSVGEPAETMYEVVGHTAPLLPANRPRYLMGVGTPA
;
A
#
# COMPACT_ATOMS: atom_id res chain seq x y z
N MET A 1 -8.06 1.20 -20.79
CA MET A 1 -9.09 0.13 -20.91
C MET A 1 -9.00 -0.48 -22.29
N LEU A 2 -8.99 -1.81 -22.39
CA LEU A 2 -8.85 -2.54 -23.66
C LEU A 2 -10.18 -3.17 -24.12
N HIS A 3 -11.00 -3.66 -23.18
CA HIS A 3 -12.26 -4.32 -23.48
C HIS A 3 -13.22 -4.24 -22.30
N GLU A 4 -14.53 -4.15 -22.59
CA GLU A 4 -15.62 -4.22 -21.63
C GLU A 4 -16.71 -5.17 -22.13
N GLU A 5 -17.26 -5.99 -21.22
CA GLU A 5 -18.41 -6.86 -21.47
C GLU A 5 -19.29 -6.88 -20.21
N GLY A 6 -20.41 -6.19 -20.25
CA GLY A 6 -21.23 -5.96 -19.07
C GLY A 6 -20.48 -5.18 -17.99
N ALA A 7 -20.32 -5.78 -16.82
CA ALA A 7 -19.53 -5.20 -15.72
C ALA A 7 -18.04 -5.65 -15.72
N ALA A 8 -17.69 -6.63 -16.55
CA ALA A 8 -16.30 -7.12 -16.67
C ALA A 8 -15.45 -6.14 -17.50
N ARG A 9 -14.21 -5.96 -17.07
CA ARG A 9 -13.28 -5.02 -17.72
C ARG A 9 -11.91 -5.64 -17.85
N ARG A 10 -11.31 -5.54 -19.01
CA ARG A 10 -9.91 -5.82 -19.27
C ARG A 10 -9.15 -4.53 -19.54
N GLY A 11 -7.97 -4.39 -18.96
CA GLY A 11 -7.14 -3.20 -19.16
C GLY A 11 -5.66 -3.47 -18.97
N GLU A 12 -4.89 -2.41 -19.05
CA GLU A 12 -3.46 -2.37 -18.75
C GLU A 12 -3.18 -1.29 -17.73
N LEU A 13 -2.29 -1.59 -16.80
CA LEU A 13 -1.73 -0.66 -15.84
C LEU A 13 -0.22 -0.57 -16.07
N ALA A 14 0.21 0.57 -16.61
CA ALA A 14 1.64 0.84 -16.80
C ALA A 14 2.25 1.37 -15.50
N THR A 15 3.41 0.83 -15.15
CA THR A 15 4.24 1.27 -14.01
C THR A 15 5.68 1.49 -14.48
N ALA A 16 6.56 1.98 -13.59
CA ALA A 16 7.97 2.13 -13.89
C ALA A 16 8.69 0.78 -14.14
N HIS A 17 8.17 -0.32 -13.57
CA HIS A 17 8.77 -1.66 -13.69
C HIS A 17 7.98 -2.62 -14.60
N GLY A 18 7.09 -2.10 -15.44
CA GLY A 18 6.39 -2.91 -16.44
C GLY A 18 4.90 -2.63 -16.50
N VAL A 19 4.22 -3.43 -17.32
CA VAL A 19 2.78 -3.35 -17.57
C VAL A 19 2.10 -4.55 -16.94
N VAL A 20 1.01 -4.29 -16.21
CA VAL A 20 0.15 -5.32 -15.63
C VAL A 20 -1.12 -5.45 -16.46
N GLN A 21 -1.41 -6.63 -16.97
CA GLN A 21 -2.68 -6.95 -17.61
C GLN A 21 -3.76 -7.14 -16.54
N THR A 22 -4.88 -6.45 -16.67
CA THR A 22 -5.98 -6.58 -15.68
C THR A 22 -7.19 -7.30 -16.30
N PRO A 23 -7.86 -8.13 -15.50
CA PRO A 23 -7.71 -8.40 -14.08
C PRO A 23 -6.44 -9.18 -13.77
N ALA A 24 -5.78 -8.84 -12.63
CA ALA A 24 -4.58 -9.51 -12.16
C ALA A 24 -4.72 -9.85 -10.66
N PHE A 25 -4.19 -11.00 -10.27
CA PHE A 25 -4.01 -11.39 -8.88
C PHE A 25 -2.61 -10.97 -8.41
N MET A 26 -2.50 -10.51 -7.16
CA MET A 26 -1.23 -10.11 -6.56
C MET A 26 -0.80 -11.12 -5.50
N PRO A 27 0.18 -11.99 -5.78
CA PRO A 27 0.80 -12.81 -4.74
C PRO A 27 1.38 -11.95 -3.62
N VAL A 28 1.20 -12.40 -2.36
CA VAL A 28 1.61 -11.59 -1.20
C VAL A 28 3.02 -11.95 -0.75
N GLY A 29 3.95 -11.00 -0.93
CA GLY A 29 5.33 -11.04 -0.47
C GLY A 29 5.52 -10.31 0.85
N THR A 30 4.97 -10.84 1.95
CA THR A 30 4.81 -10.16 3.25
C THR A 30 6.07 -9.46 3.77
N ARG A 31 7.23 -10.08 3.66
CA ARG A 31 8.53 -9.55 4.14
C ARG A 31 9.55 -9.46 3.02
N GLY A 32 9.11 -9.06 1.85
CA GLY A 32 9.97 -9.04 0.67
C GLY A 32 10.21 -10.44 0.07
N ALA A 33 9.33 -11.41 0.38
CA ALA A 33 9.33 -12.74 -0.23
C ALA A 33 7.94 -13.35 -0.16
N VAL A 34 7.51 -13.99 -1.24
CA VAL A 34 6.31 -14.83 -1.27
C VAL A 34 6.65 -16.19 -0.66
N LYS A 35 5.83 -16.64 0.31
CA LYS A 35 6.11 -17.88 1.05
C LYS A 35 6.17 -19.06 0.10
N ALA A 36 7.27 -19.83 0.21
CA ALA A 36 7.54 -21.05 -0.56
C ALA A 36 7.60 -20.86 -2.10
N ALA A 37 7.80 -19.62 -2.59
CA ALA A 37 7.97 -19.34 -4.00
C ALA A 37 9.14 -18.38 -4.25
N THR A 38 9.96 -18.70 -5.21
CA THR A 38 11.02 -17.82 -5.72
C THR A 38 10.45 -16.81 -6.72
N ALA A 39 11.20 -15.73 -7.04
CA ALA A 39 10.82 -14.80 -8.09
C ALA A 39 10.68 -15.50 -9.47
N ARG A 40 11.42 -16.60 -9.72
CA ARG A 40 11.26 -17.43 -10.91
C ARG A 40 9.92 -18.15 -10.91
N ASP A 41 9.56 -18.83 -9.81
CA ASP A 41 8.30 -19.56 -9.71
C ASP A 41 7.10 -18.63 -9.95
N LEU A 42 7.17 -17.40 -9.43
CA LEU A 42 6.13 -16.40 -9.64
C LEU A 42 6.00 -15.98 -11.10
N ARG A 43 7.13 -15.78 -11.80
CA ARG A 43 7.12 -15.49 -13.25
C ARG A 43 6.58 -16.68 -14.04
N ASP A 44 7.00 -17.89 -13.71
CA ASP A 44 6.57 -19.12 -14.39
C ASP A 44 5.05 -19.37 -14.19
N CYS A 45 4.48 -18.92 -13.07
CA CYS A 45 3.03 -18.88 -12.82
C CYS A 45 2.31 -17.70 -13.47
N GLY A 46 3.00 -16.81 -14.17
CA GLY A 46 2.41 -15.65 -14.85
C GLY A 46 2.05 -14.49 -13.93
N ALA A 47 2.63 -14.39 -12.72
CA ALA A 47 2.43 -13.23 -11.87
C ALA A 47 3.12 -12.01 -12.48
N GLU A 48 2.36 -10.94 -12.70
CA GLU A 48 2.85 -9.68 -13.27
C GLU A 48 3.11 -8.61 -12.21
N ILE A 49 2.51 -8.74 -11.03
CA ILE A 49 2.61 -7.80 -9.91
C ILE A 49 2.61 -8.54 -8.58
N ILE A 50 3.35 -8.04 -7.59
CA ILE A 50 3.42 -8.59 -6.24
C ILE A 50 2.94 -7.54 -5.25
N LEU A 51 2.25 -7.99 -4.18
CA LEU A 51 1.93 -7.16 -3.02
C LEU A 51 2.94 -7.39 -1.90
N ALA A 52 3.47 -6.33 -1.30
CA ALA A 52 4.32 -6.41 -0.11
C ALA A 52 3.70 -5.61 1.06
N ASN A 53 3.94 -6.08 2.30
CA ASN A 53 3.32 -5.47 3.47
C ASN A 53 4.24 -4.46 4.15
N THR A 54 3.87 -3.20 4.11
CA THR A 54 4.60 -2.07 4.70
C THR A 54 4.87 -2.25 6.19
N TYR A 55 3.88 -2.67 6.97
CA TYR A 55 4.03 -2.92 8.41
C TYR A 55 5.19 -3.87 8.73
N HIS A 56 5.25 -5.01 8.05
CA HIS A 56 6.28 -6.02 8.31
C HIS A 56 7.66 -5.55 7.88
N LEU A 57 7.77 -4.91 6.73
CA LEU A 57 9.04 -4.37 6.21
C LEU A 57 9.55 -3.21 7.06
N TRP A 58 8.66 -2.34 7.55
CA TRP A 58 8.99 -1.26 8.49
C TRP A 58 9.56 -1.78 9.81
N LEU A 59 8.92 -2.79 10.40
CA LEU A 59 9.40 -3.36 11.66
C LEU A 59 10.67 -4.17 11.49
N ARG A 60 10.83 -4.88 10.37
CA ARG A 60 12.02 -5.69 10.06
C ARG A 60 12.08 -6.02 8.56
N PRO A 61 13.14 -5.66 7.84
CA PRO A 61 14.43 -5.15 8.36
C PRO A 61 14.47 -3.64 8.62
N GLY A 62 13.42 -2.90 8.30
CA GLY A 62 13.34 -1.45 8.31
C GLY A 62 13.48 -0.85 6.91
N GLU A 63 12.70 0.18 6.63
CA GLU A 63 12.66 0.84 5.33
C GLU A 63 13.99 1.51 4.96
N ASP A 64 14.74 2.00 5.95
CA ASP A 64 16.05 2.62 5.73
C ASP A 64 17.06 1.61 5.14
N LEU A 65 17.05 0.37 5.64
CA LEU A 65 17.92 -0.68 5.10
C LEU A 65 17.51 -1.03 3.66
N VAL A 66 16.21 -1.21 3.42
CA VAL A 66 15.69 -1.53 2.08
C VAL A 66 16.02 -0.41 1.10
N SER A 67 15.83 0.85 1.50
CA SER A 67 16.19 2.02 0.69
C SER A 67 17.68 2.06 0.33
N ARG A 68 18.58 1.81 1.31
CA ARG A 68 20.03 1.74 1.08
C ARG A 68 20.44 0.63 0.12
N LEU A 69 19.71 -0.48 0.12
CA LEU A 69 19.93 -1.59 -0.80
C LEU A 69 19.36 -1.33 -2.21
N GLY A 70 18.78 -0.16 -2.46
CA GLY A 70 18.25 0.24 -3.76
C GLY A 70 16.77 -0.06 -3.97
N GLY A 71 16.02 -0.13 -2.87
CA GLY A 71 14.58 -0.32 -2.86
C GLY A 71 14.14 -1.78 -2.87
N LEU A 72 12.84 -1.97 -2.80
CA LEU A 72 12.21 -3.27 -2.58
C LEU A 72 12.44 -4.23 -3.75
N HIS A 73 12.47 -3.74 -4.98
CA HIS A 73 12.73 -4.54 -6.19
C HIS A 73 14.08 -5.28 -6.08
N ARG A 74 15.16 -4.54 -5.76
CA ARG A 74 16.48 -5.14 -5.57
C ARG A 74 16.55 -6.05 -4.35
N PHE A 75 15.90 -5.63 -3.25
CA PHE A 75 15.85 -6.42 -2.02
C PHE A 75 15.16 -7.77 -2.22
N MET A 76 14.09 -7.82 -3.03
CA MET A 76 13.34 -9.05 -3.33
C MET A 76 13.92 -9.85 -4.51
N GLY A 77 14.74 -9.26 -5.37
CA GLY A 77 15.12 -9.83 -6.65
C GLY A 77 13.92 -9.97 -7.62
N TRP A 78 12.97 -9.04 -7.51
CA TRP A 78 11.80 -8.96 -8.37
C TRP A 78 11.85 -7.72 -9.25
N GLU A 79 11.81 -7.91 -10.56
CA GLU A 79 11.95 -6.83 -11.55
C GLU A 79 10.61 -6.23 -12.01
N GLY A 80 9.51 -6.93 -11.75
CA GLY A 80 8.16 -6.50 -12.13
C GLY A 80 7.54 -5.52 -11.11
N PRO A 81 6.33 -5.03 -11.39
CA PRO A 81 5.59 -4.13 -10.52
C PRO A 81 5.39 -4.64 -9.10
N ILE A 82 5.47 -3.72 -8.12
CA ILE A 82 5.20 -3.99 -6.71
C ILE A 82 4.19 -2.97 -6.18
N LEU A 83 3.12 -3.48 -5.53
CA LEU A 83 2.23 -2.68 -4.70
C LEU A 83 2.61 -2.89 -3.22
N THR A 84 2.70 -1.80 -2.45
CA THR A 84 2.77 -1.86 -0.99
C THR A 84 1.45 -1.43 -0.38
N ASP A 85 0.95 -2.19 0.61
CA ASP A 85 -0.15 -1.74 1.46
C ASP A 85 0.28 -0.59 2.37
N SER A 86 -0.67 0.04 3.07
CA SER A 86 -0.36 1.12 4.02
C SER A 86 0.23 0.64 5.35
N GLY A 87 0.12 -0.64 5.66
CA GLY A 87 0.43 -1.22 6.98
C GLY A 87 -0.68 -1.04 8.02
N GLY A 88 -1.75 -0.33 7.72
CA GLY A 88 -2.85 -0.04 8.64
C GLY A 88 -3.52 -1.31 9.15
N PHE A 89 -3.94 -2.19 8.25
CA PHE A 89 -4.62 -3.44 8.63
C PHE A 89 -3.80 -4.30 9.61
N GLN A 90 -2.49 -4.44 9.39
CA GLN A 90 -1.60 -5.20 10.27
C GLN A 90 -1.41 -4.48 11.61
N ALA A 91 -1.32 -3.17 11.65
CA ALA A 91 -1.28 -2.39 12.88
C ALA A 91 -2.57 -2.58 13.70
N PHE A 92 -3.73 -2.71 13.04
CA PHE A 92 -5.01 -3.05 13.67
C PHE A 92 -5.10 -4.49 14.14
N SER A 93 -4.65 -5.47 13.35
CA SER A 93 -4.86 -6.90 13.60
C SER A 93 -3.78 -7.52 14.49
N LEU A 94 -2.51 -7.12 14.35
CA LEU A 94 -1.37 -7.69 15.05
C LEU A 94 -0.88 -6.84 16.21
N GLY A 95 -1.22 -5.57 16.25
CA GLY A 95 -0.80 -4.65 17.31
C GLY A 95 -1.48 -4.97 18.63
N ALA A 96 -0.72 -5.42 19.63
CA ALA A 96 -1.21 -5.45 21.01
C ALA A 96 -1.41 -4.01 21.53
N ARG A 97 -2.50 -3.77 22.29
CA ARG A 97 -2.81 -2.45 22.88
C ARG A 97 -2.76 -1.32 21.84
N ARG A 98 -3.63 -1.40 20.85
CA ARG A 98 -3.77 -0.35 19.84
C ARG A 98 -4.69 0.78 20.30
N ALA A 99 -4.39 1.98 19.85
CA ALA A 99 -5.29 3.13 19.93
C ALA A 99 -5.32 3.82 18.58
N VAL A 100 -6.54 4.11 18.10
CA VAL A 100 -6.78 4.87 16.87
C VAL A 100 -7.18 6.28 17.29
N THR A 101 -6.49 7.26 16.75
CA THR A 101 -6.76 8.67 16.97
C THR A 101 -6.78 9.39 15.62
N GLU A 102 -7.05 10.69 15.62
CA GLU A 102 -6.94 11.48 14.39
C GLU A 102 -5.50 11.53 13.84
N ASP A 103 -4.50 11.42 14.73
CA ASP A 103 -3.09 11.44 14.31
C ASP A 103 -2.66 10.18 13.57
N GLY A 104 -3.25 9.02 13.91
CA GLY A 104 -2.87 7.74 13.34
C GLY A 104 -3.17 6.56 14.27
N VAL A 105 -2.45 5.46 14.04
CA VAL A 105 -2.56 4.21 14.79
C VAL A 105 -1.35 4.04 15.70
N ARG A 106 -1.58 4.12 17.01
CA ARG A 106 -0.58 3.78 18.03
C ARG A 106 -0.70 2.31 18.41
N PHE A 107 0.40 1.58 18.40
CA PHE A 107 0.41 0.15 18.72
C PHE A 107 1.75 -0.27 19.32
N ARG A 108 1.78 -1.46 19.92
CA ARG A 108 3.03 -2.10 20.33
C ARG A 108 3.45 -3.14 19.31
N SER A 109 4.71 -3.06 18.89
CA SER A 109 5.33 -4.01 17.98
C SER A 109 5.25 -5.43 18.53
N HIS A 110 4.79 -6.37 17.71
CA HIS A 110 4.75 -7.78 18.05
C HIS A 110 6.13 -8.44 18.09
N LEU A 111 7.18 -7.76 17.60
CA LEU A 111 8.54 -8.26 17.56
C LEU A 111 9.30 -8.02 18.88
N ASP A 112 9.19 -6.81 19.41
CA ASP A 112 10.00 -6.32 20.54
C ASP A 112 9.21 -5.56 21.60
N GLY A 113 7.89 -5.40 21.40
CA GLY A 113 7.01 -4.68 22.33
C GLY A 113 7.18 -3.17 22.32
N SER A 114 8.06 -2.60 21.49
CA SER A 114 8.26 -1.15 21.38
C SER A 114 6.99 -0.44 20.93
N GLU A 115 6.75 0.75 21.49
CA GLU A 115 5.61 1.57 21.06
C GLU A 115 5.91 2.24 19.72
N ARG A 116 4.94 2.19 18.82
CA ARG A 116 5.01 2.75 17.47
C ARG A 116 3.76 3.58 17.18
N LEU A 117 3.95 4.63 16.39
CA LEU A 117 2.86 5.44 15.85
C LEU A 117 2.96 5.44 14.32
N LEU A 118 1.93 4.90 13.68
CA LEU A 118 1.77 4.94 12.22
C LEU A 118 0.80 6.07 11.88
N THR A 119 1.33 7.20 11.42
CA THR A 119 0.53 8.33 10.90
C THR A 119 0.34 8.17 9.40
N PRO A 120 -0.62 8.88 8.78
CA PRO A 120 -0.77 8.93 7.33
C PRO A 120 0.52 9.33 6.61
N GLU A 121 1.21 10.34 7.10
CA GLU A 121 2.48 10.82 6.54
C GLU A 121 3.56 9.73 6.64
N ARG A 122 3.65 9.08 7.82
CA ARG A 122 4.64 8.04 8.05
C ARG A 122 4.42 6.82 7.16
N ALA A 123 3.17 6.41 6.93
CA ALA A 123 2.84 5.32 6.01
C ALA A 123 3.32 5.62 4.58
N VAL A 124 3.17 6.87 4.13
CA VAL A 124 3.66 7.31 2.81
C VAL A 124 5.19 7.34 2.76
N GLU A 125 5.85 7.86 3.79
CA GLU A 125 7.32 7.92 3.88
C GLU A 125 7.98 6.54 3.81
N ILE A 126 7.40 5.57 4.54
CA ILE A 126 7.89 4.18 4.51
C ILE A 126 7.76 3.60 3.09
N GLN A 127 6.60 3.74 2.45
CA GLN A 127 6.36 3.22 1.11
C GLN A 127 7.24 3.91 0.05
N ALA A 128 7.49 5.21 0.21
CA ALA A 128 8.43 5.94 -0.64
C ALA A 128 9.87 5.41 -0.48
N ALA A 129 10.32 5.14 0.76
CA ALA A 129 11.62 4.56 1.02
C ALA A 129 11.75 3.11 0.51
N LEU A 130 10.66 2.33 0.57
CA LEU A 130 10.60 0.99 -0.02
C LEU A 130 10.66 1.03 -1.54
N GLY A 131 10.18 2.10 -2.19
CA GLY A 131 10.29 2.31 -3.63
C GLY A 131 9.39 1.40 -4.46
N SER A 132 8.21 1.04 -3.94
CA SER A 132 7.18 0.30 -4.71
C SER A 132 6.65 1.13 -5.89
N ASP A 133 6.03 0.49 -6.87
CA ASP A 133 5.36 1.19 -7.99
C ASP A 133 4.04 1.81 -7.56
N ILE A 134 3.36 1.17 -6.61
CA ILE A 134 2.05 1.59 -6.13
C ILE A 134 2.07 1.62 -4.60
N ALA A 135 1.75 2.79 -4.04
CA ALA A 135 1.58 3.01 -2.61
C ALA A 135 0.10 3.17 -2.25
N MET A 136 -0.35 2.56 -1.15
CA MET A 136 -1.71 2.70 -0.66
C MET A 136 -1.80 3.81 0.40
N VAL A 137 -2.91 4.55 0.44
CA VAL A 137 -3.19 5.47 1.54
C VAL A 137 -3.43 4.71 2.85
N LEU A 138 -3.13 5.33 3.99
CA LEU A 138 -3.54 4.78 5.29
C LEU A 138 -5.05 4.94 5.46
N ASP A 139 -5.71 3.88 5.87
CA ASP A 139 -7.14 3.81 6.14
C ASP A 139 -7.42 3.08 7.45
N GLU A 140 -8.61 3.27 7.98
CA GLU A 140 -9.10 2.51 9.13
C GLU A 140 -10.10 1.45 8.68
N CYS A 141 -9.65 0.20 8.67
CA CYS A 141 -10.47 -0.96 8.33
C CYS A 141 -11.09 -1.56 9.60
N LEU A 142 -12.42 -1.48 9.73
CA LEU A 142 -13.16 -2.07 10.85
C LEU A 142 -13.57 -3.51 10.55
N ALA A 143 -13.41 -4.39 11.55
CA ALA A 143 -14.02 -5.71 11.50
C ALA A 143 -15.55 -5.60 11.45
N GLN A 144 -16.19 -6.51 10.75
CA GLN A 144 -17.65 -6.58 10.63
C GLN A 144 -18.22 -7.75 11.43
N PRO A 145 -19.44 -7.59 12.02
CA PRO A 145 -20.29 -6.38 12.02
C PRO A 145 -19.76 -5.30 13.00
N ALA A 146 -19.97 -4.03 12.65
CA ALA A 146 -19.63 -2.88 13.50
C ALA A 146 -20.82 -1.95 13.64
N PRO A 147 -20.96 -1.21 14.77
CA PRO A 147 -21.98 -0.20 14.96
C PRO A 147 -21.90 0.89 13.88
N LEU A 148 -23.08 1.34 13.37
CA LEU A 148 -23.16 2.33 12.28
C LEU A 148 -22.34 3.58 12.54
N GLU A 149 -22.34 4.08 13.77
CA GLU A 149 -21.59 5.28 14.13
C GLU A 149 -20.08 5.06 14.04
N GLN A 150 -19.58 3.91 14.46
CA GLN A 150 -18.16 3.57 14.29
C GLN A 150 -17.78 3.46 12.81
N VAL A 151 -18.64 2.87 11.98
CA VAL A 151 -18.42 2.81 10.53
C VAL A 151 -18.37 4.22 9.94
N ARG A 152 -19.26 5.12 10.38
CA ARG A 152 -19.26 6.52 9.96
C ARG A 152 -17.96 7.22 10.34
N GLU A 153 -17.58 7.16 11.62
CA GLU A 153 -16.35 7.79 12.14
C GLU A 153 -15.10 7.30 11.43
N SER A 154 -14.97 5.96 11.24
CA SER A 154 -13.82 5.39 10.54
C SER A 154 -13.79 5.79 9.06
N THR A 155 -14.95 5.86 8.42
CA THR A 155 -15.08 6.32 7.02
C THR A 155 -14.61 7.76 6.88
N GLU A 156 -15.04 8.64 7.77
CA GLU A 156 -14.68 10.06 7.76
C GLU A 156 -13.20 10.26 8.11
N ARG A 157 -12.68 9.52 9.08
CA ARG A 157 -11.24 9.53 9.44
C ARG A 157 -10.38 9.06 8.28
N SER A 158 -10.75 7.95 7.64
CA SER A 158 -10.06 7.44 6.45
C SER A 158 -9.98 8.48 5.33
N ALA A 159 -11.06 9.24 5.10
CA ALA A 159 -11.05 10.31 4.10
C ALA A 159 -10.08 11.46 4.49
N ARG A 160 -10.02 11.85 5.77
CA ARG A 160 -9.05 12.86 6.25
C ARG A 160 -7.61 12.35 6.16
N TRP A 161 -7.39 11.09 6.53
CA TRP A 161 -6.08 10.45 6.41
C TRP A 161 -5.63 10.30 4.94
N ALA A 162 -6.57 9.98 4.04
CA ALA A 162 -6.28 9.93 2.60
C ALA A 162 -5.80 11.28 2.07
N ARG A 163 -6.38 12.41 2.51
CA ARG A 163 -5.91 13.76 2.17
C ARG A 163 -4.48 13.97 2.67
N ARG A 164 -4.20 13.69 3.95
CA ARG A 164 -2.87 13.82 4.55
C ARG A 164 -1.84 12.94 3.82
N CYS A 165 -2.19 11.69 3.49
CA CYS A 165 -1.36 10.82 2.66
C CYS A 165 -1.04 11.46 1.30
N ARG A 166 -2.07 12.00 0.62
CA ARG A 166 -1.88 12.62 -0.70
C ARG A 166 -0.98 13.84 -0.65
N ASP A 167 -1.20 14.71 0.33
CA ASP A 167 -0.41 15.93 0.49
C ASP A 167 1.07 15.57 0.75
N ARG A 168 1.34 14.58 1.62
CA ARG A 168 2.71 14.11 1.89
C ARG A 168 3.34 13.43 0.69
N PHE A 169 2.59 12.62 -0.03
CA PHE A 169 3.05 11.97 -1.27
C PHE A 169 3.51 12.99 -2.31
N LEU A 170 2.70 14.00 -2.58
CA LEU A 170 3.04 15.07 -3.55
C LEU A 170 4.27 15.87 -3.12
N GLN A 171 4.44 16.15 -1.82
CA GLN A 171 5.64 16.79 -1.28
C GLN A 171 6.90 15.97 -1.55
N LEU A 172 6.85 14.66 -1.29
CA LEU A 172 7.98 13.77 -1.52
C LEU A 172 8.33 13.66 -3.00
N GLN A 173 7.32 13.52 -3.87
CA GLN A 173 7.53 13.48 -5.32
C GLN A 173 8.17 14.77 -5.84
N ALA A 174 7.73 15.93 -5.37
CA ALA A 174 8.31 17.22 -5.74
C ALA A 174 9.78 17.35 -5.27
N SER A 175 10.10 16.83 -4.08
CA SER A 175 11.46 16.86 -3.53
C SER A 175 12.38 15.85 -4.22
N GLY A 176 11.87 14.70 -4.63
CA GLY A 176 12.61 13.61 -5.30
C GLY A 176 12.93 13.89 -6.76
N ALA A 177 12.17 14.76 -7.43
CA ALA A 177 12.42 15.12 -8.84
C ALA A 177 13.79 15.78 -9.10
N GLY A 178 14.49 16.25 -8.03
CA GLY A 178 15.84 16.82 -8.12
C GLY A 178 16.99 15.84 -7.89
N THR A 179 16.72 14.58 -7.50
CA THR A 179 17.76 13.60 -7.12
C THR A 179 17.69 12.32 -7.94
N SER A 180 17.87 12.44 -9.26
CA SER A 180 18.16 11.27 -10.10
C SER A 180 19.56 10.76 -9.73
N ARG A 181 19.62 9.71 -8.92
CA ARG A 181 20.88 8.95 -8.70
C ARG A 181 21.07 7.93 -9.80
N SER A 182 21.70 8.35 -10.90
CA SER A 182 22.32 7.41 -11.81
C SER A 182 23.59 6.83 -11.16
N GLY A 183 23.63 5.52 -10.95
CA GLY A 183 24.88 4.75 -11.05
C GLY A 183 25.77 4.64 -9.82
N ARG A 184 25.27 4.26 -8.62
CA ARG A 184 26.16 3.62 -7.63
C ARG A 184 25.92 2.11 -7.62
N THR A 185 26.95 1.36 -7.97
CA THR A 185 26.94 -0.11 -7.90
C THR A 185 27.10 -0.59 -6.46
N ALA A 186 26.59 -1.78 -6.14
CA ALA A 186 26.69 -2.40 -4.80
C ALA A 186 28.13 -2.58 -4.28
N ALA A 187 29.15 -2.40 -5.13
CA ALA A 187 30.57 -2.47 -4.78
C ALA A 187 31.09 -1.24 -4.00
N GLU A 188 30.31 -0.16 -3.91
CA GLU A 188 30.70 1.09 -3.24
C GLU A 188 30.13 1.27 -1.82
N LEU A 189 29.53 0.22 -1.24
CA LEU A 189 29.10 0.24 0.15
C LEU A 189 30.33 -0.06 1.05
N PRO A 190 30.71 0.83 1.98
CA PRO A 190 31.78 0.53 2.93
C PRO A 190 31.35 -0.66 3.81
N LEU A 191 32.21 -1.67 3.89
CA LEU A 191 32.07 -2.77 4.85
C LEU A 191 32.11 -2.21 6.28
N ALA A 192 31.23 -2.72 7.15
CA ALA A 192 30.94 -2.20 8.48
C ALA A 192 32.04 -2.36 9.54
N ASP A 193 33.29 -2.67 9.19
CA ASP A 193 34.37 -2.99 10.12
C ASP A 193 35.57 -2.04 10.00
N SER A 194 35.35 -0.74 10.15
CA SER A 194 36.43 0.19 10.41
C SER A 194 36.17 0.96 11.71
N PRO A 195 36.93 0.69 12.81
CA PRO A 195 36.79 1.46 14.04
C PRO A 195 37.32 2.88 13.81
N GLY A 196 36.43 3.87 13.84
CA GLY A 196 36.79 5.30 13.78
C GLY A 196 36.04 6.18 12.80
N ALA A 197 35.18 5.65 11.96
CA ALA A 197 34.34 6.47 11.11
C ALA A 197 33.06 6.91 11.90
N ALA A 198 33.09 8.11 12.48
CA ALA A 198 31.87 8.82 12.81
C ALA A 198 31.08 8.95 11.49
N SER A 199 30.09 8.12 11.27
CA SER A 199 29.25 8.15 10.07
C SER A 199 28.49 9.47 10.08
N VAL A 200 28.91 10.40 9.24
CA VAL A 200 28.05 11.50 8.82
C VAL A 200 26.95 10.84 7.98
N PHE A 201 25.87 10.40 8.66
CA PHE A 201 24.66 9.92 7.99
C PHE A 201 24.02 11.11 7.28
N GLU A 202 24.34 11.30 6.00
CA GLU A 202 23.46 12.09 5.16
C GLU A 202 22.11 11.38 5.11
N PRO A 203 21.00 12.08 5.45
CA PRO A 203 19.67 11.51 5.29
C PRO A 203 19.49 11.12 3.81
N LEU A 204 19.27 9.83 3.57
CA LEU A 204 19.00 9.33 2.23
C LEU A 204 17.69 9.94 1.70
N PRO A 205 17.59 10.24 0.41
CA PRO A 205 16.33 10.67 -0.18
C PRO A 205 15.27 9.60 0.10
N LEU A 206 14.14 10.00 0.68
CA LEU A 206 13.03 9.12 1.03
C LEU A 206 12.35 8.47 -0.18
N VAL A 207 12.53 9.05 -1.38
CA VAL A 207 11.90 8.56 -2.61
C VAL A 207 12.89 7.75 -3.41
N THR A 208 12.69 6.45 -3.49
CA THR A 208 13.50 5.54 -4.33
C THR A 208 12.85 5.28 -5.70
N ASN A 209 11.55 5.55 -5.86
CA ASN A 209 10.81 5.44 -7.12
C ASN A 209 10.01 6.72 -7.41
N PRO A 210 10.57 7.67 -8.17
CA PRO A 210 9.88 8.92 -8.50
C PRO A 210 8.65 8.72 -9.41
N GLY A 211 8.50 7.54 -10.03
CA GLY A 211 7.32 7.15 -10.82
C GLY A 211 6.24 6.43 -10.01
N GLN A 212 6.34 6.40 -8.68
CA GLN A 212 5.35 5.74 -7.82
C GLN A 212 3.97 6.38 -7.98
N ALA A 213 2.94 5.52 -8.11
CA ALA A 213 1.53 5.93 -8.07
C ALA A 213 0.97 5.78 -6.65
N GLN A 214 -0.07 6.56 -6.32
CA GLN A 214 -0.78 6.42 -5.05
C GLN A 214 -2.25 6.06 -5.27
N PHE A 215 -2.73 5.01 -4.59
CA PHE A 215 -4.12 4.58 -4.69
C PHE A 215 -4.91 5.02 -3.46
N GLY A 216 -6.07 5.66 -3.71
CA GLY A 216 -7.05 5.99 -2.69
C GLY A 216 -7.88 4.77 -2.31
N ILE A 217 -8.35 4.71 -1.06
CA ILE A 217 -9.17 3.61 -0.55
C ILE A 217 -10.56 4.10 -0.18
N VAL A 218 -11.58 3.46 -0.72
CA VAL A 218 -12.98 3.68 -0.36
C VAL A 218 -13.36 2.74 0.77
N GLN A 219 -13.78 3.31 1.91
CA GLN A 219 -14.28 2.63 3.08
C GLN A 219 -15.83 2.77 3.18
N GLY A 220 -16.47 2.36 4.26
CA GLY A 220 -17.91 2.50 4.49
C GLY A 220 -18.60 1.22 4.97
N GLY A 221 -17.81 0.18 5.30
CA GLY A 221 -18.33 -1.11 5.75
C GLY A 221 -19.31 -1.70 4.73
N THR A 222 -20.43 -2.23 5.23
CA THR A 222 -21.51 -2.77 4.41
C THR A 222 -22.64 -1.76 4.17
N VAL A 223 -22.40 -0.44 4.40
CA VAL A 223 -23.44 0.60 4.35
C VAL A 223 -23.34 1.40 3.04
N PRO A 224 -24.26 1.25 2.07
CA PRO A 224 -24.18 1.89 0.75
C PRO A 224 -24.01 3.41 0.81
N ALA A 225 -24.73 4.10 1.70
CA ALA A 225 -24.62 5.55 1.83
C ALA A 225 -23.24 6.01 2.29
N LEU A 226 -22.58 5.24 3.18
CA LEU A 226 -21.22 5.55 3.63
C LEU A 226 -20.18 5.20 2.55
N ARG A 227 -20.43 4.16 1.74
CA ARG A 227 -19.61 3.86 0.55
C ARG A 227 -19.66 5.01 -0.46
N ALA A 228 -20.85 5.55 -0.73
CA ALA A 228 -21.01 6.69 -1.62
C ALA A 228 -20.30 7.94 -1.08
N LEU A 229 -20.47 8.26 0.20
CA LEU A 229 -19.77 9.36 0.87
C LEU A 229 -18.24 9.22 0.80
N SER A 230 -17.74 8.00 1.08
CA SER A 230 -16.32 7.70 1.00
C SER A 230 -15.77 7.86 -0.41
N ALA A 231 -16.50 7.33 -1.41
CA ALA A 231 -16.13 7.46 -2.82
C ALA A 231 -16.06 8.93 -3.23
N GLU A 232 -17.09 9.72 -2.94
CA GLU A 232 -17.13 11.16 -3.21
C GLU A 232 -15.89 11.88 -2.65
N ARG A 233 -15.61 11.70 -1.36
CA ARG A 233 -14.49 12.35 -0.68
C ARG A 233 -13.13 11.90 -1.22
N THR A 234 -12.98 10.60 -1.49
CA THR A 234 -11.73 10.05 -2.03
C THR A 234 -11.48 10.53 -3.48
N LEU A 235 -12.53 10.60 -4.29
CA LEU A 235 -12.45 11.13 -5.65
C LEU A 235 -12.12 12.60 -5.68
N ALA A 236 -12.65 13.41 -4.74
CA ALA A 236 -12.36 14.83 -4.63
C ALA A 236 -10.88 15.12 -4.25
N ILE A 237 -10.18 14.15 -3.64
CA ILE A 237 -8.74 14.25 -3.38
C ILE A 237 -7.94 14.06 -4.68
N GLY A 238 -8.32 13.07 -5.47
CA GLY A 238 -7.65 12.72 -6.73
C GLY A 238 -6.44 11.80 -6.54
N PHE A 239 -6.57 10.57 -7.05
CA PHE A 239 -5.52 9.55 -7.04
C PHE A 239 -5.34 8.96 -8.43
N GLU A 240 -4.21 8.27 -8.63
CA GLU A 240 -3.93 7.58 -9.89
C GLU A 240 -4.88 6.40 -10.12
N ALA A 241 -5.33 5.75 -9.03
CA ALA A 241 -6.35 4.70 -9.04
C ALA A 241 -7.03 4.56 -7.66
N TYR A 242 -7.99 3.64 -7.56
CA TYR A 242 -8.82 3.52 -6.38
C TYR A 242 -8.98 2.06 -5.95
N ALA A 243 -9.06 1.86 -4.64
CA ALA A 243 -9.30 0.56 -4.04
C ALA A 243 -10.64 0.52 -3.30
N ILE A 244 -11.26 -0.65 -3.26
CA ILE A 244 -12.42 -0.97 -2.44
C ILE A 244 -11.88 -1.73 -1.22
N GLY A 245 -11.81 -1.04 -0.07
CA GLY A 245 -11.36 -1.60 1.20
C GLY A 245 -12.50 -1.94 2.14
N GLY A 246 -12.18 -2.44 3.34
CA GLY A 246 -13.16 -2.77 4.37
C GLY A 246 -14.09 -3.93 4.02
N LEU A 247 -13.58 -4.89 3.24
CA LEU A 247 -14.22 -6.14 2.88
C LEU A 247 -13.32 -7.32 3.26
N SER A 248 -13.88 -8.52 3.30
CA SER A 248 -13.21 -9.75 3.82
C SER A 248 -12.75 -9.59 5.28
N VAL A 249 -13.55 -8.92 6.10
CA VAL A 249 -13.26 -8.61 7.50
C VAL A 249 -14.35 -9.10 8.46
N GLY A 250 -15.16 -10.10 8.01
CA GLY A 250 -16.16 -10.77 8.81
C GLY A 250 -17.56 -10.81 8.21
N GLU A 251 -17.81 -10.10 7.12
CA GLU A 251 -19.08 -10.13 6.39
C GLU A 251 -19.24 -11.43 5.56
N PRO A 252 -20.49 -11.88 5.31
CA PRO A 252 -20.78 -12.95 4.35
C PRO A 252 -20.35 -12.59 2.93
N ALA A 253 -20.02 -13.61 2.12
CA ALA A 253 -19.58 -13.43 0.73
C ALA A 253 -20.63 -12.71 -0.13
N GLU A 254 -21.91 -13.03 0.06
CA GLU A 254 -23.04 -12.40 -0.64
C GLU A 254 -23.08 -10.89 -0.38
N THR A 255 -22.93 -10.49 0.89
CA THR A 255 -22.84 -9.09 1.28
C THR A 255 -21.63 -8.39 0.65
N MET A 256 -20.49 -9.08 0.61
CA MET A 256 -19.30 -8.54 -0.06
C MET A 256 -19.58 -8.28 -1.55
N TYR A 257 -20.21 -9.21 -2.26
CA TYR A 257 -20.57 -9.02 -3.68
C TYR A 257 -21.55 -7.85 -3.89
N GLU A 258 -22.55 -7.72 -3.03
CA GLU A 258 -23.49 -6.58 -3.07
C GLU A 258 -22.76 -5.25 -2.89
N VAL A 259 -21.87 -5.16 -1.91
CA VAL A 259 -21.07 -3.96 -1.63
C VAL A 259 -20.14 -3.62 -2.80
N VAL A 260 -19.49 -4.62 -3.40
CA VAL A 260 -18.66 -4.42 -4.59
C VAL A 260 -19.51 -3.92 -5.76
N GLY A 261 -20.65 -4.55 -6.00
CA GLY A 261 -21.61 -4.17 -7.04
C GLY A 261 -22.10 -2.73 -6.90
N HIS A 262 -22.32 -2.26 -5.66
CA HIS A 262 -22.69 -0.88 -5.37
C HIS A 262 -21.52 0.09 -5.48
N THR A 263 -20.33 -0.27 -5.00
CA THR A 263 -19.19 0.64 -4.88
C THR A 263 -18.43 0.82 -6.19
N ALA A 264 -18.23 -0.26 -6.95
CA ALA A 264 -17.44 -0.22 -8.16
C ALA A 264 -17.95 0.78 -9.23
N PRO A 265 -19.27 0.93 -9.47
CA PRO A 265 -19.79 1.95 -10.39
C PRO A 265 -19.55 3.39 -9.97
N LEU A 266 -19.33 3.66 -8.68
CA LEU A 266 -19.01 4.99 -8.17
C LEU A 266 -17.58 5.44 -8.55
N LEU A 267 -16.70 4.50 -8.90
CA LEU A 267 -15.32 4.78 -9.24
C LEU A 267 -15.15 5.03 -10.74
N PRO A 268 -14.21 5.92 -11.14
CA PRO A 268 -13.99 6.28 -12.54
C PRO A 268 -13.74 5.05 -13.43
N ALA A 269 -14.40 5.01 -14.59
CA ALA A 269 -14.27 3.91 -15.54
C ALA A 269 -12.88 3.80 -16.15
N ASN A 270 -12.18 4.91 -16.29
CA ASN A 270 -10.85 4.99 -16.90
C ASN A 270 -9.69 4.84 -15.90
N ARG A 271 -9.97 4.46 -14.65
CA ARG A 271 -8.94 4.23 -13.62
C ARG A 271 -8.95 2.76 -13.18
N PRO A 272 -7.78 2.20 -12.83
CA PRO A 272 -7.70 0.89 -12.20
C PRO A 272 -8.53 0.83 -10.91
N ARG A 273 -9.07 -0.35 -10.62
CA ARG A 273 -9.81 -0.63 -9.37
C ARG A 273 -9.19 -1.84 -8.71
N TYR A 274 -8.84 -1.70 -7.45
CA TYR A 274 -8.24 -2.77 -6.63
C TYR A 274 -9.25 -3.23 -5.58
N LEU A 275 -9.65 -4.50 -5.61
CA LEU A 275 -10.45 -5.12 -4.57
C LEU A 275 -9.51 -5.69 -3.51
N MET A 276 -9.52 -5.11 -2.31
CA MET A 276 -8.59 -5.44 -1.24
C MET A 276 -9.07 -6.63 -0.41
N GLY A 277 -8.10 -7.47 0.03
CA GLY A 277 -8.34 -8.55 0.99
C GLY A 277 -9.09 -9.76 0.42
N VAL A 278 -9.44 -9.77 -0.86
CA VAL A 278 -10.17 -10.85 -1.52
C VAL A 278 -9.20 -11.69 -2.35
N GLY A 279 -9.25 -12.98 -2.19
CA GLY A 279 -8.45 -13.91 -2.99
C GLY A 279 -8.16 -15.19 -2.25
N THR A 280 -9.14 -16.08 -2.18
CA THR A 280 -8.86 -17.50 -2.12
C THR A 280 -8.88 -18.04 -3.54
N PRO A 281 -7.90 -18.85 -3.97
CA PRO A 281 -8.08 -19.65 -5.16
C PRO A 281 -9.31 -20.52 -4.94
N ALA A 282 -10.34 -20.34 -5.75
CA ALA A 282 -11.50 -21.22 -5.73
C ALA A 282 -11.12 -22.57 -6.28
#